data_7eccc3ad36965dd9cef06b9b936c7bda
#
_entry.id   7eccc3ad36965dd9cef06b9b936c7bda
#
_cell.length_a   1.000
_cell.length_b   1.000
_cell.length_c   1.000
_cell.angle_alpha   90.00
_cell.angle_beta   90.00
_cell.angle_gamma   90.00
#
_symmetry.space_group_name_H-M   'P 1'
#
loop_
_entity.id
_entity.type
_entity.pdbx_description
1 polymer ?
#
loop_
_entity_poly.entity_id
_entity_poly.type
_entity_poly.pdbx_seq_one_letter_code
_entity_poly.pdbx_strand_id
1 'polypeptide(L)'
;MASTRTSTKMFYLGFLPLVLASVLCFAACTESAPGPSSNRHAQSRPAANSDVDSWCIAKPSTEEKYLRNNIEFGCTQLGVDCSPIARDGSCFYPNTTYAHASVVMNLHYRAAGKHAWDCYFNGTGLTTTSDPSVGDCIYEL
;
A
#
# COMPACT_ATOMS: atom_id res chain seq x y z
N MET A 1 -4.78 -60.08 -10.68
CA MET A 1 -4.84 -58.63 -10.94
C MET A 1 -3.97 -57.95 -9.90
N ALA A 2 -2.79 -57.51 -10.33
CA ALA A 2 -1.69 -57.14 -9.43
C ALA A 2 -1.80 -55.69 -9.01
N SER A 3 -1.80 -55.46 -7.69
CA SER A 3 -1.73 -54.16 -7.05
C SER A 3 -0.27 -53.75 -6.89
N THR A 4 0.16 -52.72 -7.56
CA THR A 4 1.50 -52.15 -7.39
C THR A 4 1.45 -51.03 -6.34
N ARG A 5 1.94 -51.32 -5.15
CA ARG A 5 2.29 -50.34 -4.13
C ARG A 5 3.62 -49.68 -4.52
N THR A 6 3.59 -48.41 -4.88
CA THR A 6 4.82 -47.64 -5.05
C THR A 6 5.19 -46.97 -3.73
N SER A 7 6.37 -47.34 -3.26
CA SER A 7 6.99 -46.97 -1.99
C SER A 7 7.49 -45.51 -2.03
N THR A 8 6.92 -44.65 -1.23
CA THR A 8 7.38 -43.26 -1.01
C THR A 8 8.32 -43.21 0.19
N LYS A 9 9.55 -43.71 0.01
CA LYS A 9 10.60 -43.55 1.04
C LYS A 9 11.93 -43.31 0.34
N MET A 10 12.22 -42.05 0.01
CA MET A 10 13.62 -41.64 -0.29
C MET A 10 13.73 -40.15 -0.61
N PHE A 11 13.38 -39.25 0.30
CA PHE A 11 13.76 -37.84 0.13
C PHE A 11 14.05 -37.10 1.45
N TYR A 12 14.35 -37.80 2.55
CA TYR A 12 14.59 -37.15 3.84
C TYR A 12 16.05 -37.11 4.31
N LEU A 13 17.02 -37.59 3.51
CA LEU A 13 18.41 -37.65 3.98
C LEU A 13 19.37 -36.59 3.42
N GLY A 14 18.86 -35.61 2.64
CA GLY A 14 19.71 -34.60 2.00
C GLY A 14 19.74 -33.22 2.65
N PHE A 15 18.83 -32.92 3.57
CA PHE A 15 18.70 -31.53 4.11
C PHE A 15 19.24 -31.32 5.53
N LEU A 16 19.65 -32.35 6.23
CA LEU A 16 20.13 -32.22 7.61
C LEU A 16 21.49 -31.55 7.79
N PRO A 17 22.46 -31.63 6.88
CA PRO A 17 23.75 -30.96 7.12
C PRO A 17 23.78 -29.46 6.82
N LEU A 18 22.79 -28.93 6.10
CA LEU A 18 22.78 -27.49 5.76
C LEU A 18 22.18 -26.59 6.86
N VAL A 19 21.36 -27.15 7.73
CA VAL A 19 20.74 -26.40 8.82
C VAL A 19 21.69 -26.21 10.00
N LEU A 20 22.63 -27.13 10.21
CA LEU A 20 23.63 -27.05 11.30
C LEU A 20 24.78 -26.08 11.01
N ALA A 21 25.03 -25.75 9.74
CA ALA A 21 26.08 -24.81 9.36
C ALA A 21 25.65 -23.32 9.52
N SER A 22 24.36 -23.03 9.53
CA SER A 22 23.85 -21.66 9.67
C SER A 22 23.72 -21.18 11.11
N VAL A 23 23.79 -22.07 12.10
CA VAL A 23 23.68 -21.69 13.53
C VAL A 23 25.01 -21.26 14.14
N LEU A 24 26.14 -21.58 13.51
CA LEU A 24 27.47 -21.27 14.05
C LEU A 24 28.06 -19.91 13.62
N CYS A 25 27.38 -19.16 12.76
CA CYS A 25 27.85 -17.84 12.29
C CYS A 25 27.35 -16.63 13.12
N PHE A 26 26.55 -16.85 14.18
CA PHE A 26 26.02 -15.73 14.99
C PHE A 26 26.77 -15.43 16.30
N ALA A 27 27.92 -16.07 16.54
CA ALA A 27 28.62 -15.95 17.83
C ALA A 27 29.94 -15.16 17.80
N ALA A 28 30.20 -14.36 16.76
CA ALA A 28 31.49 -13.63 16.71
C ALA A 28 31.35 -12.21 16.14
N CYS A 29 30.50 -11.37 16.74
CA CYS A 29 30.57 -9.92 16.59
C CYS A 29 30.23 -9.26 17.91
N THR A 30 31.11 -9.42 18.90
CA THR A 30 31.10 -8.58 20.08
C THR A 30 32.41 -7.79 20.12
N GLU A 31 32.22 -6.48 20.36
CA GLU A 31 33.13 -5.51 20.93
C GLU A 31 34.18 -4.82 20.03
N SER A 32 33.90 -3.56 19.80
CA SER A 32 34.84 -2.47 20.11
C SER A 32 34.07 -1.14 20.21
N ALA A 33 33.97 -0.61 21.41
CA ALA A 33 33.72 0.79 21.71
C ALA A 33 35.02 1.38 22.30
N PRO A 34 35.14 2.70 22.58
CA PRO A 34 34.57 3.91 21.99
C PRO A 34 35.68 4.97 21.68
N GLY A 35 35.38 5.90 20.80
CA GLY A 35 36.14 7.14 20.67
C GLY A 35 35.17 8.31 20.40
N PRO A 36 35.33 9.46 21.11
CA PRO A 36 34.43 10.58 20.92
C PRO A 36 34.97 11.50 19.83
N SER A 37 34.25 11.63 18.73
CA SER A 37 34.46 12.76 17.83
C SER A 37 33.12 13.17 17.20
N SER A 38 32.70 14.30 17.67
CA SER A 38 31.76 15.26 17.21
C SER A 38 31.76 15.41 15.68
N ASN A 39 30.68 15.01 15.04
CA ASN A 39 30.11 15.72 13.90
C ASN A 39 28.64 15.24 13.73
N ARG A 40 27.73 16.00 14.33
CA ARG A 40 26.31 15.89 14.13
C ARG A 40 25.98 16.29 12.70
N HIS A 41 26.02 15.36 11.76
CA HIS A 41 25.08 15.43 10.65
C HIS A 41 23.82 14.77 11.18
N ALA A 42 22.99 15.59 11.77
CA ALA A 42 21.60 15.27 11.94
C ALA A 42 21.02 15.04 10.53
N GLN A 43 21.02 13.79 10.09
CA GLN A 43 20.08 13.34 9.10
C GLN A 43 18.71 13.48 9.77
N SER A 44 18.13 14.63 9.62
CA SER A 44 16.71 14.84 9.82
C SER A 44 16.01 13.87 8.88
N ARG A 45 15.60 12.70 9.44
CA ARG A 45 14.45 11.99 8.91
C ARG A 45 13.39 13.07 8.74
N PRO A 46 12.79 13.23 7.57
CA PRO A 46 11.56 13.99 7.49
C PRO A 46 10.63 13.30 8.49
N ALA A 47 10.35 13.96 9.60
CA ALA A 47 9.19 13.61 10.39
C ALA A 47 8.05 13.59 9.38
N ALA A 48 7.38 12.43 9.24
CA ALA A 48 6.11 12.37 8.58
C ALA A 48 5.24 13.38 9.33
N ASN A 49 5.07 14.55 8.73
CA ASN A 49 4.26 15.61 9.29
C ASN A 49 2.83 15.15 9.08
N SER A 50 2.29 14.43 10.07
CA SER A 50 0.97 13.83 10.08
C SER A 50 -0.16 14.85 10.29
N ASP A 51 0.16 16.15 10.23
CA ASP A 51 -0.80 17.23 10.51
C ASP A 51 -1.20 18.05 9.26
N VAL A 52 -0.76 17.67 8.07
CA VAL A 52 -1.22 18.34 6.85
C VAL A 52 -2.36 17.53 6.26
N ASP A 53 -3.53 18.14 6.20
CA ASP A 53 -4.68 17.58 5.52
C ASP A 53 -4.30 17.22 4.08
N SER A 54 -4.57 15.98 3.71
CA SER A 54 -4.23 15.49 2.38
C SER A 54 -5.25 14.49 1.86
N TRP A 55 -5.48 14.56 0.57
CA TRP A 55 -6.41 13.71 -0.17
C TRP A 55 -5.69 13.00 -1.30
N CYS A 56 -6.24 11.89 -1.74
CA CYS A 56 -5.78 11.15 -2.91
C CYS A 56 -6.77 11.29 -4.05
N ILE A 57 -6.32 11.78 -5.20
CA ILE A 57 -7.13 11.92 -6.40
C ILE A 57 -6.45 11.25 -7.60
N ALA A 58 -7.22 10.94 -8.63
CA ALA A 58 -6.67 10.45 -9.88
C ALA A 58 -5.84 11.55 -10.57
N LYS A 59 -4.75 11.17 -11.26
CA LYS A 59 -4.03 12.11 -12.12
C LYS A 59 -4.87 12.46 -13.35
N PRO A 60 -4.98 13.73 -13.73
CA PRO A 60 -5.82 14.17 -14.87
C PRO A 60 -5.51 13.48 -16.20
N SER A 61 -4.26 13.08 -16.43
CA SER A 61 -3.82 12.44 -17.69
C SER A 61 -3.99 10.91 -17.70
N THR A 62 -4.64 10.33 -16.68
CA THR A 62 -4.81 8.87 -16.58
C THR A 62 -5.82 8.37 -17.60
N GLU A 63 -5.44 7.36 -18.38
CA GLU A 63 -6.35 6.68 -19.30
C GLU A 63 -7.52 6.03 -18.55
N GLU A 64 -8.70 6.09 -19.15
CA GLU A 64 -9.96 5.62 -18.54
C GLU A 64 -9.91 4.16 -18.06
N LYS A 65 -9.22 3.29 -18.78
CA LYS A 65 -9.06 1.88 -18.40
C LYS A 65 -8.39 1.69 -17.02
N TYR A 66 -7.39 2.53 -16.71
CA TYR A 66 -6.72 2.48 -15.40
C TYR A 66 -7.59 3.08 -14.30
N LEU A 67 -8.35 4.12 -14.63
CA LEU A 67 -9.32 4.69 -13.68
C LEU A 67 -10.40 3.67 -13.29
N ARG A 68 -10.91 2.91 -14.24
CA ARG A 68 -11.87 1.82 -13.96
C ARG A 68 -11.27 0.74 -13.07
N ASN A 69 -10.02 0.34 -13.34
CA ASN A 69 -9.32 -0.62 -12.49
C ASN A 69 -9.12 -0.10 -11.06
N ASN A 70 -8.84 1.21 -10.91
CA ASN A 70 -8.71 1.82 -9.58
C ASN A 70 -10.03 1.82 -8.81
N ILE A 71 -11.17 2.08 -9.49
CA ILE A 71 -12.50 1.99 -8.89
C ILE A 71 -12.77 0.55 -8.43
N GLU A 72 -12.58 -0.42 -9.32
CA GLU A 72 -12.79 -1.84 -9.01
C GLU A 72 -11.92 -2.28 -7.84
N PHE A 73 -10.62 -1.98 -7.89
CA PHE A 73 -9.69 -2.29 -6.80
C PHE A 73 -10.12 -1.63 -5.49
N GLY A 74 -10.37 -0.33 -5.48
CA GLY A 74 -10.69 0.42 -4.26
C GLY A 74 -11.99 -0.08 -3.62
N CYS A 75 -13.03 -0.34 -4.40
CA CYS A 75 -14.32 -0.81 -3.89
C CYS A 75 -14.28 -2.25 -3.33
N THR A 76 -13.21 -3.00 -3.56
CA THR A 76 -13.02 -4.34 -2.97
C THR A 76 -12.22 -4.31 -1.67
N GLN A 77 -11.69 -3.16 -1.26
CA GLN A 77 -10.86 -3.05 -0.07
C GLN A 77 -11.69 -2.95 1.21
N LEU A 78 -11.17 -3.53 2.29
CA LEU A 78 -11.79 -3.41 3.61
C LEU A 78 -11.90 -1.95 4.07
N GLY A 79 -13.06 -1.58 4.58
CA GLY A 79 -13.31 -0.23 5.10
C GLY A 79 -13.60 0.81 4.02
N VAL A 80 -13.72 0.40 2.75
CA VAL A 80 -14.13 1.29 1.65
C VAL A 80 -15.59 1.06 1.31
N ASP A 81 -16.41 2.08 1.46
CA ASP A 81 -17.81 2.11 1.01
C ASP A 81 -17.91 2.93 -0.28
N CYS A 82 -18.30 2.29 -1.37
CA CYS A 82 -18.46 2.94 -2.67
C CYS A 82 -19.88 3.48 -2.92
N SER A 83 -20.76 3.49 -1.93
CA SER A 83 -22.11 4.07 -2.05
C SER A 83 -22.11 5.53 -2.51
N PRO A 84 -21.13 6.39 -2.14
CA PRO A 84 -21.10 7.78 -2.61
C PRO A 84 -21.07 7.94 -4.13
N ILE A 85 -20.47 7.01 -4.87
CA ILE A 85 -20.44 7.05 -6.36
C ILE A 85 -21.57 6.28 -7.01
N ALA A 86 -22.44 5.62 -6.25
CA ALA A 86 -23.63 4.97 -6.78
C ALA A 86 -24.66 6.01 -7.29
N ARG A 87 -25.66 5.55 -8.06
CA ARG A 87 -26.62 6.43 -8.76
C ARG A 87 -27.25 7.51 -7.88
N ASP A 88 -27.52 7.23 -6.62
CA ASP A 88 -28.14 8.17 -5.66
C ASP A 88 -27.15 8.66 -4.62
N GLY A 89 -25.86 8.41 -4.83
CA GLY A 89 -24.80 8.83 -3.92
C GLY A 89 -24.42 10.28 -4.11
N SER A 90 -23.87 10.89 -3.03
CA SER A 90 -23.51 12.31 -3.00
C SER A 90 -22.40 12.69 -4.01
N CYS A 91 -21.61 11.72 -4.46
CA CYS A 91 -20.53 11.91 -5.42
C CYS A 91 -20.83 11.28 -6.79
N PHE A 92 -22.09 10.93 -7.08
CA PHE A 92 -22.45 10.41 -8.40
C PHE A 92 -22.21 11.42 -9.52
N TYR A 93 -22.46 12.71 -9.26
CA TYR A 93 -22.17 13.77 -10.22
C TYR A 93 -20.87 14.53 -9.85
N PRO A 94 -20.04 14.87 -10.85
CA PRO A 94 -20.20 14.57 -12.28
C PRO A 94 -20.01 13.09 -12.59
N ASN A 95 -20.92 12.51 -13.36
CA ASN A 95 -20.89 11.08 -13.74
C ASN A 95 -19.78 10.82 -14.77
N THR A 96 -18.54 10.86 -14.32
CA THR A 96 -17.33 10.59 -15.10
C THR A 96 -16.45 9.57 -14.39
N THR A 97 -15.76 8.74 -15.15
CA THR A 97 -14.83 7.74 -14.58
C THR A 97 -13.72 8.41 -13.76
N TYR A 98 -13.26 9.60 -14.17
CA TYR A 98 -12.26 10.37 -13.45
C TYR A 98 -12.74 10.80 -12.06
N ALA A 99 -13.95 11.38 -11.98
CA ALA A 99 -14.50 11.83 -10.70
C ALA A 99 -14.73 10.66 -9.75
N HIS A 100 -15.35 9.59 -10.22
CA HIS A 100 -15.61 8.39 -9.43
C HIS A 100 -14.30 7.72 -8.96
N ALA A 101 -13.29 7.62 -9.84
CA ALA A 101 -11.99 7.09 -9.46
C ALA A 101 -11.34 7.93 -8.36
N SER A 102 -11.38 9.26 -8.47
CA SER A 102 -10.80 10.15 -7.45
C SER A 102 -11.47 9.97 -6.09
N VAL A 103 -12.81 9.84 -6.03
CA VAL A 103 -13.54 9.57 -4.79
C VAL A 103 -13.10 8.23 -4.19
N VAL A 104 -13.11 7.16 -4.97
CA VAL A 104 -12.75 5.81 -4.47
C VAL A 104 -11.30 5.74 -4.03
N MET A 105 -10.39 6.39 -4.75
CA MET A 105 -8.97 6.46 -4.37
C MET A 105 -8.77 7.19 -3.06
N ASN A 106 -9.54 8.25 -2.78
CA ASN A 106 -9.51 8.93 -1.48
C ASN A 106 -10.08 8.04 -0.36
N LEU A 107 -11.19 7.37 -0.59
CA LEU A 107 -11.77 6.44 0.38
C LEU A 107 -10.77 5.34 0.77
N HIS A 108 -10.10 4.76 -0.23
CA HIS A 108 -9.03 3.78 0.01
C HIS A 108 -7.85 4.39 0.78
N TYR A 109 -7.38 5.56 0.36
CA TYR A 109 -6.26 6.28 0.98
C TYR A 109 -6.49 6.51 2.48
N ARG A 110 -7.72 6.92 2.87
CA ARG A 110 -8.12 7.06 4.27
C ARG A 110 -8.15 5.72 5.00
N ALA A 111 -8.81 4.73 4.42
CA ALA A 111 -8.95 3.40 5.03
C ALA A 111 -7.58 2.72 5.24
N ALA A 112 -6.62 2.97 4.36
CA ALA A 112 -5.27 2.40 4.41
C ALA A 112 -4.31 3.13 5.37
N GLY A 113 -4.65 4.33 5.87
CA GLY A 113 -3.85 5.08 6.85
C GLY A 113 -3.13 6.31 6.32
N LYS A 114 -3.45 6.78 5.13
CA LYS A 114 -2.97 8.04 4.51
C LYS A 114 -1.45 8.10 4.28
N HIS A 115 -0.79 6.98 4.08
CA HIS A 115 0.61 7.01 3.69
C HIS A 115 0.75 7.37 2.20
N ALA A 116 1.85 7.97 1.82
CA ALA A 116 2.09 8.38 0.42
C ALA A 116 1.95 7.22 -0.58
N TRP A 117 2.31 6.00 -0.17
CA TRP A 117 2.17 4.80 -1.02
C TRP A 117 0.72 4.32 -1.16
N ASP A 118 -0.18 4.65 -0.22
CA ASP A 118 -1.60 4.29 -0.31
C ASP A 118 -2.32 5.06 -1.43
N CYS A 119 -1.72 6.15 -1.93
CA CYS A 119 -2.18 6.93 -3.08
C CYS A 119 -1.40 6.62 -4.37
N TYR A 120 -0.55 5.59 -4.39
CA TYR A 120 0.28 5.34 -5.58
C TYR A 120 -0.51 4.82 -6.79
N PHE A 121 -1.40 3.86 -6.60
CA PHE A 121 -2.27 3.27 -7.65
C PHE A 121 -1.53 3.02 -8.97
N ASN A 122 -0.38 2.34 -8.91
CA ASN A 122 0.49 2.10 -10.09
C ASN A 122 0.89 3.40 -10.84
N GLY A 123 1.08 4.49 -10.09
CA GLY A 123 1.49 5.78 -10.64
C GLY A 123 0.35 6.65 -11.17
N THR A 124 -0.91 6.23 -10.99
CA THR A 124 -2.10 6.98 -11.45
C THR A 124 -2.74 7.85 -10.37
N GLY A 125 -2.29 7.72 -9.11
CA GLY A 125 -2.72 8.55 -8.00
C GLY A 125 -1.85 9.79 -7.79
N LEU A 126 -2.44 10.82 -7.22
CA LEU A 126 -1.82 12.08 -6.85
C LEU A 126 -2.33 12.52 -5.48
N THR A 127 -1.43 12.76 -4.52
CA THR A 127 -1.78 13.41 -3.27
C THR A 127 -1.89 14.92 -3.46
N THR A 128 -2.90 15.54 -2.85
CA THR A 128 -3.11 16.97 -2.84
C THR A 128 -3.40 17.46 -1.43
N THR A 129 -2.99 18.69 -1.11
CA THR A 129 -3.32 19.40 0.13
C THR A 129 -4.46 20.41 -0.07
N SER A 130 -4.96 20.51 -1.30
CA SER A 130 -6.16 21.29 -1.62
C SER A 130 -7.37 20.39 -1.57
N ASP A 131 -8.37 20.75 -0.76
CA ASP A 131 -9.61 20.00 -0.63
C ASP A 131 -10.30 19.86 -2.01
N PRO A 132 -10.51 18.62 -2.51
CA PRO A 132 -11.14 18.39 -3.80
C PRO A 132 -12.68 18.33 -3.73
N SER A 133 -13.28 18.57 -2.57
CA SER A 133 -14.74 18.53 -2.37
C SER A 133 -15.48 19.54 -3.26
N VAL A 134 -16.63 19.14 -3.81
CA VAL A 134 -17.46 19.97 -4.68
C VAL A 134 -18.93 19.72 -4.37
N GLY A 135 -19.65 20.78 -3.95
CA GLY A 135 -21.06 20.67 -3.60
C GLY A 135 -21.29 19.68 -2.47
N ASP A 136 -22.19 18.71 -2.70
CA ASP A 136 -22.49 17.67 -1.71
C ASP A 136 -21.50 16.52 -1.70
N CYS A 137 -20.58 16.47 -2.68
CA CYS A 137 -19.51 15.48 -2.72
C CYS A 137 -18.34 15.91 -1.84
N ILE A 138 -18.31 15.39 -0.64
CA ILE A 138 -17.28 15.69 0.35
C ILE A 138 -16.21 14.59 0.36
N TYR A 139 -14.97 15.03 0.19
CA TYR A 139 -13.79 14.17 0.34
C TYR A 139 -13.34 14.24 1.81
N GLU A 140 -13.81 13.30 2.61
CA GLU A 140 -13.42 13.26 4.02
C GLU A 140 -11.90 13.02 4.17
N LEU A 141 -11.34 13.47 5.29
CA LEU A 141 -9.94 13.32 5.68
C LEU A 141 -9.64 11.98 6.36
#